data_b51b01dd29cb3a31df8d2f3ef388bb4f
#
_entry.id   b51b01dd29cb3a31df8d2f3ef388bb4f
#
_cell.length_a   1.000
_cell.length_b   1.000
_cell.length_c   1.000
_cell.angle_alpha   90.00
_cell.angle_beta   90.00
_cell.angle_gamma   90.00
#
_symmetry.space_group_name_H-M   'P 1'
#
loop_
_entity.id
_entity.type
_entity.pdbx_description
1 polymer ?
#
loop_
_entity_poly.entity_id
_entity_poly.type
_entity_poly.pdbx_seq_one_letter_code
_entity_poly.pdbx_strand_id
1 'polypeptide(L)'
;MIRPQPYTGPAPLNVNRRSDLNAAVDELLAGEALLVTDRYSTGLSLLTALRLRLSVEGNDYTRQRAYRHRYQEASRRILAAIRGQRLDLMKAPKIGWLEVMYEDLPEFYLSLPQLQGLNSSWQWHQRGLKLPVLDRRLHPLHGTYFPTRYEHLHLLADWLKRYDGARDRAVDVGTGCGVLALMLQAAGFSEIVATDINENALEGLEGDLSRPPQITNITLKKTYLIGPVGDRFDLVLFNPPWLPGETHSLLDQAIYYPDNLFDDFFAAAWRALRPGGRVVLLFSDLLKTAGVTSQHPIVRELKRRKRFEKVRLLERPVGSASKKTRRRKRTGTKEKVQLWELRRRGGGGA
;
A
#
# COMPACT_ATOMS: atom_id res chain seq x y z
N MET A 1 -4.41 3.60 -16.70
CA MET A 1 -3.49 3.71 -15.52
C MET A 1 -3.60 5.05 -14.81
N ILE A 2 -3.66 5.03 -13.47
CA ILE A 2 -3.56 6.23 -12.64
C ILE A 2 -2.08 6.64 -12.56
N ARG A 3 -1.78 7.92 -12.83
CA ARG A 3 -0.42 8.47 -12.87
C ARG A 3 -0.26 9.68 -11.93
N PRO A 4 0.97 9.97 -11.44
CA PRO A 4 1.25 11.23 -10.75
C PRO A 4 0.90 12.42 -11.64
N GLN A 5 0.28 13.46 -11.04
CA GLN A 5 -0.08 14.64 -11.81
C GLN A 5 1.14 15.53 -12.03
N PRO A 6 1.32 16.08 -13.24
CA PRO A 6 2.30 17.12 -13.51
C PRO A 6 2.11 18.33 -12.60
N TYR A 7 3.21 19.04 -12.36
CA TYR A 7 3.18 20.30 -11.63
C TYR A 7 2.48 21.38 -12.45
N THR A 8 1.56 22.12 -11.83
CA THR A 8 0.75 23.17 -12.45
C THR A 8 0.86 24.52 -11.72
N GLY A 9 1.80 24.65 -10.78
CA GLY A 9 2.01 25.88 -10.01
C GLY A 9 2.79 26.97 -10.78
N PRO A 10 3.18 28.05 -10.08
CA PRO A 10 3.99 29.12 -10.63
C PRO A 10 5.31 28.62 -11.22
N ALA A 11 5.93 29.46 -12.08
CA ALA A 11 7.24 29.15 -12.66
C ALA A 11 8.27 28.86 -11.57
N PRO A 12 8.96 27.72 -11.57
CA PRO A 12 9.90 27.35 -10.52
C PRO A 12 11.23 28.12 -10.68
N LEU A 13 11.91 28.34 -9.56
CA LEU A 13 13.27 28.89 -9.53
C LEU A 13 14.29 27.80 -9.94
N ASN A 14 15.26 28.15 -10.76
CA ASN A 14 16.28 27.21 -11.21
C ASN A 14 17.32 26.93 -10.12
N VAL A 15 17.65 25.65 -9.91
CA VAL A 15 18.70 25.20 -8.99
C VAL A 15 19.63 24.21 -9.68
N ASN A 16 20.92 24.36 -9.43
CA ASN A 16 21.99 23.49 -9.96
C ASN A 16 23.06 23.24 -8.89
N ARG A 17 24.10 22.48 -9.23
CA ARG A 17 25.19 22.10 -8.31
C ARG A 17 25.99 23.26 -7.72
N ARG A 18 25.91 24.46 -8.32
CA ARG A 18 26.60 25.69 -7.85
C ARG A 18 25.70 26.50 -6.91
N SER A 19 24.42 26.21 -6.84
CA SER A 19 23.46 26.90 -5.96
C SER A 19 23.77 26.59 -4.50
N ASP A 20 23.58 27.56 -3.62
CA ASP A 20 23.65 27.36 -2.18
C ASP A 20 22.44 26.51 -1.76
N LEU A 21 22.72 25.31 -1.23
CA LEU A 21 21.69 24.36 -0.79
C LEU A 21 20.89 24.87 0.42
N ASN A 22 21.48 25.68 1.31
CA ASN A 22 20.78 26.21 2.46
C ASN A 22 19.77 27.29 2.01
N ALA A 23 20.21 28.22 1.16
CA ALA A 23 19.31 29.22 0.57
C ALA A 23 18.18 28.54 -0.23
N ALA A 24 18.49 27.52 -1.04
CA ALA A 24 17.48 26.75 -1.78
C ALA A 24 16.47 26.03 -0.85
N VAL A 25 16.90 25.54 0.31
CA VAL A 25 15.99 24.95 1.30
C VAL A 25 15.12 26.02 1.96
N ASP A 26 15.65 27.21 2.23
CA ASP A 26 14.88 28.32 2.79
C ASP A 26 13.78 28.79 1.80
N GLU A 27 14.07 28.86 0.50
CA GLU A 27 13.07 29.10 -0.56
C GLU A 27 11.97 28.03 -0.58
N LEU A 28 12.34 26.74 -0.53
CA LEU A 28 11.35 25.64 -0.43
C LEU A 28 10.45 25.78 0.80
N LEU A 29 11.01 26.18 1.95
CA LEU A 29 10.26 26.35 3.18
C LEU A 29 9.40 27.63 3.17
N ALA A 30 9.77 28.63 2.37
CA ALA A 30 8.96 29.80 2.08
C ALA A 30 7.80 29.52 1.11
N GLY A 31 7.80 28.36 0.44
CA GLY A 31 6.72 27.93 -0.45
C GLY A 31 7.08 27.92 -1.94
N GLU A 32 8.28 28.33 -2.28
CA GLU A 32 8.75 28.37 -3.68
C GLU A 32 8.97 26.96 -4.25
N ALA A 33 8.77 26.81 -5.55
CA ALA A 33 9.11 25.61 -6.29
C ALA A 33 10.50 25.74 -6.92
N LEU A 34 11.29 24.68 -6.88
CA LEU A 34 12.66 24.66 -7.42
C LEU A 34 12.78 23.64 -8.54
N LEU A 35 13.28 24.06 -9.68
CA LEU A 35 13.58 23.20 -10.84
C LEU A 35 15.07 22.84 -10.85
N VAL A 36 15.36 21.55 -10.69
CA VAL A 36 16.73 21.03 -10.87
C VAL A 36 17.06 21.04 -12.37
N THR A 37 18.17 21.70 -12.77
CA THR A 37 18.47 21.95 -14.19
C THR A 37 19.73 21.24 -14.71
N ASP A 38 20.51 20.58 -13.83
CA ASP A 38 21.80 19.99 -14.26
C ASP A 38 21.85 18.47 -14.09
N ARG A 39 21.87 17.96 -12.87
CA ARG A 39 22.09 16.54 -12.55
C ARG A 39 21.03 16.00 -11.60
N TYR A 40 20.70 14.73 -11.76
CA TYR A 40 19.82 14.03 -10.82
C TYR A 40 20.34 14.04 -9.37
N SER A 41 21.69 13.97 -9.21
CA SER A 41 22.30 14.04 -7.88
C SER A 41 22.10 15.37 -7.17
N THR A 42 21.97 16.50 -7.89
CA THR A 42 21.68 17.82 -7.30
C THR A 42 20.34 17.81 -6.58
N GLY A 43 19.32 17.24 -7.20
CA GLY A 43 18.01 17.07 -6.55
C GLY A 43 18.05 16.14 -5.35
N LEU A 44 18.85 15.05 -5.39
CA LEU A 44 19.04 14.17 -4.23
C LEU A 44 19.73 14.88 -3.06
N SER A 45 20.72 15.75 -3.36
CA SER A 45 21.38 16.57 -2.35
C SER A 45 20.40 17.56 -1.71
N LEU A 46 19.54 18.19 -2.51
CA LEU A 46 18.51 19.10 -2.00
C LEU A 46 17.48 18.38 -1.10
N LEU A 47 17.02 17.19 -1.50
CA LEU A 47 16.16 16.36 -0.63
C LEU A 47 16.85 15.99 0.69
N THR A 48 18.18 15.76 0.65
CA THR A 48 18.95 15.44 1.84
C THR A 48 19.11 16.65 2.75
N ALA A 49 19.44 17.83 2.19
CA ALA A 49 19.53 19.08 2.93
C ALA A 49 18.19 19.45 3.59
N LEU A 50 17.07 19.35 2.86
CA LEU A 50 15.72 19.56 3.39
C LEU A 50 15.42 18.60 4.55
N ARG A 51 15.79 17.33 4.43
CA ARG A 51 15.60 16.34 5.48
C ARG A 51 16.38 16.70 6.75
N LEU A 52 17.63 17.11 6.60
CA LEU A 52 18.49 17.53 7.73
C LEU A 52 17.92 18.79 8.40
N ARG A 53 17.50 19.79 7.62
CA ARG A 53 16.91 21.03 8.14
C ARG A 53 15.64 20.81 8.95
N LEU A 54 14.78 19.89 8.52
CA LEU A 54 13.52 19.54 9.17
C LEU A 54 13.66 18.47 10.25
N SER A 55 14.86 17.83 10.39
CA SER A 55 15.03 16.71 11.31
C SER A 55 14.65 17.08 12.74
N VAL A 56 13.90 16.18 13.39
CA VAL A 56 13.45 16.35 14.76
C VAL A 56 14.04 15.23 15.60
N GLU A 57 14.68 15.58 16.72
CA GLU A 57 15.16 14.61 17.69
C GLU A 57 14.01 14.05 18.54
N GLY A 58 14.06 12.74 18.79
CA GLY A 58 13.11 12.02 19.64
C GLY A 58 12.10 11.14 18.88
N ASN A 59 11.43 10.27 19.63
CA ASN A 59 10.51 9.26 19.12
C ASN A 59 9.02 9.63 19.31
N ASP A 60 8.71 10.90 19.58
CA ASP A 60 7.34 11.38 19.72
C ASP A 60 6.59 11.21 18.39
N TYR A 61 5.51 10.43 18.41
CA TYR A 61 4.69 10.13 17.24
C TYR A 61 4.12 11.39 16.58
N THR A 62 3.65 12.36 17.39
CA THR A 62 3.06 13.60 16.89
C THR A 62 4.09 14.47 16.19
N ARG A 63 5.27 14.63 16.78
CA ARG A 63 6.40 15.36 16.19
C ARG A 63 6.89 14.69 14.89
N GLN A 64 6.99 13.36 14.89
CA GLN A 64 7.37 12.60 13.71
C GLN A 64 6.31 12.69 12.60
N ARG A 65 5.02 12.81 12.91
CA ARG A 65 3.95 13.03 11.95
C ARG A 65 4.04 14.44 11.35
N ALA A 66 4.20 15.47 12.19
CA ALA A 66 4.37 16.85 11.75
C ALA A 66 5.62 17.02 10.86
N TYR A 67 6.74 16.40 11.24
CA TYR A 67 7.95 16.35 10.40
C TYR A 67 7.66 15.73 9.04
N ARG A 68 7.01 14.57 8.98
CA ARG A 68 6.70 13.90 7.71
C ARG A 68 5.81 14.76 6.83
N HIS A 69 4.80 15.40 7.39
CA HIS A 69 3.92 16.30 6.65
C HIS A 69 4.70 17.48 6.03
N ARG A 70 5.47 18.21 6.84
CA ARG A 70 6.29 19.34 6.36
C ARG A 70 7.32 18.91 5.31
N TYR A 71 7.99 17.78 5.52
CA TYR A 71 8.94 17.24 4.55
C TYR A 71 8.25 16.86 3.24
N GLN A 72 7.12 16.19 3.31
CA GLN A 72 6.36 15.77 2.13
C GLN A 72 5.85 16.99 1.34
N GLU A 73 5.34 17.99 2.01
CA GLU A 73 4.87 19.23 1.42
C GLU A 73 5.99 19.98 0.71
N ALA A 74 7.11 20.25 1.37
CA ALA A 74 8.24 20.97 0.79
C ALA A 74 8.92 20.16 -0.33
N SER A 75 9.14 18.84 -0.14
CA SER A 75 9.81 18.01 -1.14
C SER A 75 9.04 17.87 -2.45
N ARG A 76 7.70 18.01 -2.44
CA ARG A 76 6.87 18.02 -3.65
C ARG A 76 7.15 19.22 -4.55
N ARG A 77 7.78 20.27 -4.03
CA ARG A 77 8.19 21.45 -4.80
C ARG A 77 9.60 21.38 -5.38
N ILE A 78 10.32 20.26 -5.15
CA ILE A 78 11.59 19.99 -5.85
C ILE A 78 11.25 19.28 -7.15
N LEU A 79 11.38 19.97 -8.27
CA LEU A 79 10.91 19.56 -9.58
C LEU A 79 12.06 19.16 -10.50
N ALA A 80 11.74 18.32 -11.48
CA ALA A 80 12.60 18.04 -12.62
C ALA A 80 11.77 18.01 -13.90
N ALA A 81 12.36 18.46 -15.00
CA ALA A 81 11.73 18.46 -16.32
C ALA A 81 11.75 17.07 -16.93
N ILE A 82 10.64 16.70 -17.56
CA ILE A 82 10.52 15.57 -18.46
C ILE A 82 10.36 16.13 -19.87
N ARG A 83 11.19 15.65 -20.82
CA ARG A 83 11.13 15.99 -22.22
C ARG A 83 11.22 14.75 -23.08
N GLY A 84 10.28 14.58 -24.01
CA GLY A 84 10.22 13.38 -24.82
C GLY A 84 10.19 12.09 -23.97
N GLN A 85 9.37 12.06 -22.92
CA GLN A 85 9.18 10.95 -21.98
C GLN A 85 10.46 10.53 -21.24
N ARG A 86 11.45 11.42 -21.13
CA ARG A 86 12.71 11.18 -20.41
C ARG A 86 12.98 12.27 -19.40
N LEU A 87 13.62 11.89 -18.32
CA LEU A 87 14.06 12.85 -17.32
C LEU A 87 15.23 13.67 -17.87
N ASP A 88 15.03 14.98 -18.02
CA ASP A 88 16.01 15.92 -18.60
C ASP A 88 17.05 16.36 -17.56
N LEU A 89 17.81 15.39 -17.05
CA LEU A 89 18.91 15.61 -16.11
C LEU A 89 20.07 14.67 -16.42
N MET A 90 21.28 15.18 -16.27
CA MET A 90 22.48 14.34 -16.41
C MET A 90 22.49 13.20 -15.38
N LYS A 91 22.89 12.01 -15.81
CA LYS A 91 22.96 10.79 -14.97
C LYS A 91 21.63 10.42 -14.30
N ALA A 92 20.52 10.76 -14.92
CA ALA A 92 19.19 10.36 -14.48
C ALA A 92 18.95 8.86 -14.71
N PRO A 93 18.14 8.21 -13.87
CA PRO A 93 17.70 6.84 -14.13
C PRO A 93 16.75 6.81 -15.35
N LYS A 94 16.77 5.69 -16.09
CA LYS A 94 15.74 5.42 -17.08
C LYS A 94 14.48 4.91 -16.37
N ILE A 95 13.38 5.63 -16.50
CA ILE A 95 12.09 5.34 -15.87
C ILE A 95 11.07 5.04 -16.98
N GLY A 96 10.84 3.75 -17.28
CA GLY A 96 9.96 3.38 -18.38
C GLY A 96 8.49 3.76 -18.18
N TRP A 97 8.04 4.00 -16.93
CA TRP A 97 6.71 4.56 -16.69
C TRP A 97 6.47 5.93 -17.34
N LEU A 98 7.53 6.69 -17.61
CA LEU A 98 7.37 7.97 -18.31
C LEU A 98 6.93 7.77 -19.76
N GLU A 99 7.45 6.74 -20.42
CA GLU A 99 7.06 6.38 -21.79
C GLU A 99 5.61 5.83 -21.82
N VAL A 100 5.22 5.02 -20.81
CA VAL A 100 3.91 4.35 -20.77
C VAL A 100 2.77 5.25 -20.31
N MET A 101 3.03 6.10 -19.30
CA MET A 101 1.97 6.88 -18.64
C MET A 101 1.79 8.30 -19.19
N TYR A 102 2.79 8.85 -19.90
CA TYR A 102 2.80 10.25 -20.33
C TYR A 102 3.05 10.39 -21.85
N GLU A 103 2.57 9.41 -22.62
CA GLU A 103 2.65 9.44 -24.08
C GLU A 103 2.04 10.70 -24.68
N ASP A 104 1.00 11.23 -24.05
CA ASP A 104 0.24 12.41 -24.42
C ASP A 104 0.92 13.75 -24.06
N LEU A 105 2.01 13.74 -23.29
CA LEU A 105 2.67 14.97 -22.78
C LEU A 105 4.14 15.04 -23.25
N PRO A 106 4.48 15.96 -24.18
CA PRO A 106 5.84 16.09 -24.69
C PRO A 106 6.81 16.73 -23.69
N GLU A 107 6.31 17.67 -22.87
CA GLU A 107 7.10 18.38 -21.85
C GLU A 107 6.25 18.72 -20.63
N PHE A 108 6.77 18.42 -19.41
CA PHE A 108 6.11 18.70 -18.13
C PHE A 108 7.10 18.56 -16.98
N TYR A 109 6.68 18.95 -15.77
CA TYR A 109 7.46 18.80 -14.55
C TYR A 109 6.81 17.79 -13.62
N LEU A 110 7.65 16.93 -13.00
CA LEU A 110 7.27 16.10 -11.86
C LEU A 110 8.17 16.41 -10.67
N SER A 111 7.63 16.18 -9.47
CA SER A 111 8.45 16.31 -8.28
C SER A 111 9.45 15.14 -8.18
N LEU A 112 10.59 15.40 -7.56
CA LEU A 112 11.61 14.39 -7.35
C LEU A 112 11.09 13.16 -6.54
N PRO A 113 10.28 13.32 -5.49
CA PRO A 113 9.67 12.17 -4.81
C PRO A 113 8.76 11.34 -5.72
N GLN A 114 7.98 11.97 -6.63
CA GLN A 114 7.18 11.24 -7.61
C GLN A 114 8.08 10.44 -8.56
N LEU A 115 9.15 11.05 -9.06
CA LEU A 115 10.13 10.37 -9.93
C LEU A 115 10.85 9.21 -9.22
N GLN A 116 11.19 9.36 -7.94
CA GLN A 116 11.75 8.26 -7.14
C GLN A 116 10.75 7.11 -6.98
N GLY A 117 9.46 7.43 -6.77
CA GLY A 117 8.37 6.46 -6.70
C GLY A 117 8.18 5.72 -8.02
N LEU A 118 8.12 6.45 -9.14
CA LEU A 118 8.04 5.89 -10.49
C LEU A 118 9.25 4.98 -10.80
N ASN A 119 10.46 5.44 -10.51
CA ASN A 119 11.67 4.64 -10.76
C ASN A 119 11.67 3.35 -9.92
N SER A 120 11.33 3.44 -8.65
CA SER A 120 11.28 2.27 -7.77
C SER A 120 10.23 1.26 -8.24
N SER A 121 9.02 1.71 -8.55
CA SER A 121 7.94 0.83 -9.02
C SER A 121 8.24 0.23 -10.40
N TRP A 122 8.91 0.97 -11.30
CA TRP A 122 9.37 0.46 -12.58
C TRP A 122 10.35 -0.71 -12.42
N GLN A 123 11.32 -0.57 -11.54
CA GLN A 123 12.28 -1.64 -11.28
C GLN A 123 11.63 -2.90 -10.73
N TRP A 124 10.63 -2.77 -9.84
CA TRP A 124 9.88 -3.90 -9.32
C TRP A 124 8.98 -4.54 -10.39
N HIS A 125 8.31 -3.72 -11.19
CA HIS A 125 7.52 -4.20 -12.32
C HIS A 125 8.36 -5.02 -13.29
N GLN A 126 9.52 -4.51 -13.73
CA GLN A 126 10.38 -5.22 -14.68
C GLN A 126 10.95 -6.53 -14.15
N ARG A 127 11.43 -6.54 -12.91
CA ARG A 127 12.01 -7.74 -12.29
C ARG A 127 10.97 -8.78 -11.93
N GLY A 128 9.76 -8.36 -11.67
CA GLY A 128 8.72 -9.15 -11.02
C GLY A 128 9.02 -9.44 -9.55
N LEU A 129 8.01 -9.37 -8.73
CA LEU A 129 8.07 -9.74 -7.31
C LEU A 129 8.10 -11.26 -7.17
N LYS A 130 9.10 -11.80 -6.49
CA LYS A 130 9.12 -13.19 -6.05
C LYS A 130 8.64 -13.24 -4.60
N LEU A 131 7.45 -13.77 -4.38
CA LEU A 131 6.87 -13.94 -3.05
C LEU A 131 7.04 -15.41 -2.61
N PRO A 132 7.44 -15.68 -1.36
CA PRO A 132 7.80 -17.05 -0.92
C PRO A 132 6.61 -18.01 -0.87
N VAL A 133 5.38 -17.50 -0.99
CA VAL A 133 4.13 -18.24 -0.95
C VAL A 133 3.53 -18.52 -2.34
N LEU A 134 4.18 -18.06 -3.40
CA LEU A 134 3.74 -18.22 -4.79
C LEU A 134 4.86 -18.80 -5.65
N ASP A 135 4.50 -19.66 -6.60
CA ASP A 135 5.43 -20.21 -7.59
C ASP A 135 5.62 -19.33 -8.82
N ARG A 136 4.89 -18.21 -8.89
CA ARG A 136 4.97 -17.24 -9.99
C ARG A 136 5.45 -15.88 -9.50
N ARG A 137 5.97 -15.06 -10.43
CA ARG A 137 6.27 -13.65 -10.17
C ARG A 137 5.06 -12.78 -10.45
N LEU A 138 4.92 -11.69 -9.69
CA LEU A 138 3.92 -10.65 -9.91
C LEU A 138 4.59 -9.37 -10.41
N HIS A 139 3.92 -8.63 -11.29
CA HIS A 139 4.46 -7.43 -11.93
C HIS A 139 3.55 -6.22 -11.61
N PRO A 140 3.55 -5.74 -10.35
CA PRO A 140 2.64 -4.66 -9.94
C PRO A 140 2.89 -3.40 -10.73
N LEU A 141 1.83 -2.70 -11.11
CA LEU A 141 1.90 -1.38 -11.71
C LEU A 141 2.20 -0.31 -10.67
N HIS A 142 2.51 0.91 -11.13
CA HIS A 142 2.79 2.04 -10.24
C HIS A 142 1.63 2.29 -9.25
N GLY A 143 1.97 2.57 -7.99
CA GLY A 143 0.98 2.84 -6.94
C GLY A 143 0.26 1.62 -6.39
N THR A 144 0.59 0.40 -6.86
CA THR A 144 0.06 -0.85 -6.32
C THR A 144 0.83 -1.26 -5.07
N TYR A 145 0.10 -1.55 -4.00
CA TYR A 145 0.69 -2.12 -2.79
C TYR A 145 1.14 -3.57 -3.01
N PHE A 146 2.31 -3.89 -2.47
CA PHE A 146 2.79 -5.26 -2.35
C PHE A 146 3.56 -5.44 -1.03
N PRO A 147 3.50 -6.63 -0.42
CA PRO A 147 4.16 -6.89 0.85
C PRO A 147 5.69 -6.95 0.69
N THR A 148 6.39 -6.26 1.59
CA THR A 148 7.86 -6.33 1.74
C THR A 148 8.29 -7.22 2.91
N ARG A 149 7.32 -7.69 3.71
CA ARG A 149 7.46 -8.65 4.80
C ARG A 149 6.42 -9.74 4.57
N TYR A 150 6.71 -10.95 4.95
CA TYR A 150 5.97 -12.14 4.52
C TYR A 150 5.34 -12.92 5.68
N GLU A 151 5.54 -12.49 6.91
CA GLU A 151 5.05 -13.20 8.10
C GLU A 151 3.53 -13.41 8.08
N HIS A 152 2.77 -12.41 7.64
CA HIS A 152 1.32 -12.50 7.49
C HIS A 152 0.91 -13.45 6.35
N LEU A 153 1.69 -13.52 5.25
CA LEU A 153 1.46 -14.47 4.16
C LEU A 153 1.72 -15.91 4.61
N HIS A 154 2.80 -16.15 5.36
CA HIS A 154 3.07 -17.47 5.93
C HIS A 154 1.99 -17.88 6.93
N LEU A 155 1.50 -16.93 7.74
CA LEU A 155 0.42 -17.18 8.68
C LEU A 155 -0.87 -17.61 7.96
N LEU A 156 -1.20 -16.92 6.85
CA LEU A 156 -2.32 -17.29 5.98
C LEU A 156 -2.10 -18.64 5.30
N ALA A 157 -0.91 -18.94 4.79
CA ALA A 157 -0.60 -20.22 4.16
C ALA A 157 -0.80 -21.39 5.14
N ASP A 158 -0.33 -21.23 6.38
CA ASP A 158 -0.51 -22.24 7.43
C ASP A 158 -1.98 -22.42 7.84
N TRP A 159 -2.76 -21.34 7.81
CA TRP A 159 -4.20 -21.39 8.07
C TRP A 159 -4.96 -22.06 6.91
N LEU A 160 -4.67 -21.72 5.66
CA LEU A 160 -5.32 -22.30 4.46
C LEU A 160 -5.14 -23.82 4.38
N LYS A 161 -3.99 -24.37 4.80
CA LYS A 161 -3.75 -25.81 4.86
C LYS A 161 -4.70 -26.54 5.83
N ARG A 162 -5.21 -25.83 6.83
CA ARG A 162 -6.09 -26.37 7.89
C ARG A 162 -7.52 -25.89 7.75
N TYR A 163 -7.82 -25.12 6.69
CA TYR A 163 -9.17 -24.63 6.46
C TYR A 163 -10.10 -25.78 6.07
N ASP A 164 -11.17 -25.96 6.85
CA ASP A 164 -12.16 -27.04 6.75
C ASP A 164 -13.53 -26.58 6.23
N GLY A 165 -13.65 -25.29 5.81
CA GLY A 165 -14.87 -24.74 5.25
C GLY A 165 -15.03 -25.04 3.76
N ALA A 166 -16.18 -24.66 3.21
CA ALA A 166 -16.44 -24.70 1.77
C ALA A 166 -15.45 -23.82 0.99
N ARG A 167 -15.10 -24.26 -0.21
CA ARG A 167 -14.19 -23.56 -1.13
C ARG A 167 -14.85 -23.19 -2.46
N ASP A 168 -16.17 -22.99 -2.46
CA ASP A 168 -16.87 -22.63 -3.69
C ASP A 168 -16.51 -21.19 -4.08
N ARG A 169 -16.70 -20.23 -3.15
CA ARG A 169 -16.54 -18.81 -3.47
C ARG A 169 -15.82 -18.04 -2.36
N ALA A 170 -14.81 -17.27 -2.75
CA ALA A 170 -14.10 -16.38 -1.84
C ALA A 170 -13.97 -14.96 -2.42
N VAL A 171 -13.79 -13.98 -1.55
CA VAL A 171 -13.42 -12.62 -1.96
C VAL A 171 -12.14 -12.18 -1.25
N ASP A 172 -11.20 -11.66 -2.02
CA ASP A 172 -10.01 -10.95 -1.56
C ASP A 172 -10.26 -9.45 -1.64
N VAL A 173 -10.41 -8.81 -0.49
CA VAL A 173 -10.78 -7.39 -0.38
C VAL A 173 -9.53 -6.53 -0.34
N GLY A 174 -9.46 -5.52 -1.25
CA GLY A 174 -8.26 -4.70 -1.38
C GLY A 174 -7.06 -5.53 -1.83
N THR A 175 -7.22 -6.21 -2.97
CA THR A 175 -6.30 -7.27 -3.44
C THR A 175 -4.85 -6.79 -3.68
N GLY A 176 -4.64 -5.48 -3.92
CA GLY A 176 -3.32 -4.93 -4.23
C GLY A 176 -2.64 -5.67 -5.38
N CYS A 177 -1.47 -6.25 -5.15
CA CYS A 177 -0.78 -7.05 -6.17
C CYS A 177 -1.37 -8.44 -6.41
N GLY A 178 -2.49 -8.81 -5.79
CA GLY A 178 -3.20 -10.08 -6.01
C GLY A 178 -2.64 -11.28 -5.26
N VAL A 179 -1.68 -11.10 -4.36
CA VAL A 179 -1.03 -12.23 -3.67
C VAL A 179 -2.02 -13.09 -2.89
N LEU A 180 -3.01 -12.49 -2.21
CA LEU A 180 -3.97 -13.24 -1.41
C LEU A 180 -4.99 -13.96 -2.29
N ALA A 181 -5.47 -13.34 -3.37
CA ALA A 181 -6.32 -13.97 -4.36
C ALA A 181 -5.65 -15.22 -4.98
N LEU A 182 -4.36 -15.13 -5.32
CA LEU A 182 -3.58 -16.25 -5.82
C LEU A 182 -3.34 -17.35 -4.78
N MET A 183 -3.19 -16.98 -3.51
CA MET A 183 -3.12 -17.97 -2.42
C MET A 183 -4.45 -18.71 -2.23
N LEU A 184 -5.59 -18.04 -2.40
CA LEU A 184 -6.91 -18.67 -2.41
C LEU A 184 -7.07 -19.62 -3.59
N GLN A 185 -6.62 -19.21 -4.78
CA GLN A 185 -6.63 -20.05 -5.98
C GLN A 185 -5.78 -21.32 -5.78
N ALA A 186 -4.57 -21.18 -5.26
CA ALA A 186 -3.71 -22.32 -4.94
C ALA A 186 -4.27 -23.23 -3.83
N ALA A 187 -5.10 -22.69 -2.93
CA ALA A 187 -5.81 -23.45 -1.91
C ALA A 187 -7.08 -24.15 -2.42
N GLY A 188 -7.41 -24.04 -3.72
CA GLY A 188 -8.50 -24.78 -4.36
C GLY A 188 -9.87 -24.12 -4.26
N PHE A 189 -9.96 -22.81 -4.08
CA PHE A 189 -11.23 -22.09 -4.21
C PHE A 189 -11.65 -22.06 -5.69
N SER A 190 -12.93 -22.40 -5.94
CA SER A 190 -13.47 -22.54 -7.31
C SER A 190 -13.68 -21.18 -7.98
N GLU A 191 -14.22 -20.22 -7.26
CA GLU A 191 -14.45 -18.86 -7.74
C GLU A 191 -13.88 -17.85 -6.74
N ILE A 192 -13.09 -16.92 -7.24
CA ILE A 192 -12.49 -15.87 -6.41
C ILE A 192 -12.84 -14.51 -7.01
N VAL A 193 -13.33 -13.61 -6.19
CA VAL A 193 -13.50 -12.22 -6.54
C VAL A 193 -12.37 -11.42 -5.88
N ALA A 194 -11.58 -10.71 -6.65
CA ALA A 194 -10.54 -9.81 -6.15
C ALA A 194 -10.99 -8.37 -6.35
N THR A 195 -11.13 -7.63 -5.25
CA THR A 195 -11.63 -6.25 -5.28
C THR A 195 -10.52 -5.25 -4.94
N ASP A 196 -10.52 -4.09 -5.58
CA ASP A 196 -9.70 -2.95 -5.20
C ASP A 196 -10.35 -1.65 -5.70
N ILE A 197 -10.04 -0.52 -5.06
CA ILE A 197 -10.39 0.81 -5.54
C ILE A 197 -9.33 1.35 -6.50
N ASN A 198 -8.13 0.81 -6.45
CA ASN A 198 -6.98 1.20 -7.26
C ASN A 198 -6.99 0.46 -8.60
N GLU A 199 -7.30 1.18 -9.68
CA GLU A 199 -7.28 0.60 -11.04
C GLU A 199 -5.92 0.00 -11.41
N ASN A 200 -4.81 0.63 -11.00
CA ASN A 200 -3.49 0.09 -11.29
C ASN A 200 -3.25 -1.28 -10.63
N ALA A 201 -3.87 -1.53 -9.47
CA ALA A 201 -3.81 -2.84 -8.83
C ALA A 201 -4.51 -3.91 -9.67
N LEU A 202 -5.73 -3.61 -10.12
CA LEU A 202 -6.53 -4.53 -10.92
C LEU A 202 -5.92 -4.77 -12.30
N GLU A 203 -5.52 -3.73 -13.01
CA GLU A 203 -4.89 -3.82 -14.33
C GLU A 203 -3.57 -4.61 -14.28
N GLY A 204 -2.75 -4.38 -13.25
CA GLY A 204 -1.51 -5.14 -13.04
C GLY A 204 -1.77 -6.62 -12.76
N LEU A 205 -2.78 -6.91 -11.93
CA LEU A 205 -3.19 -8.29 -11.63
C LEU A 205 -3.78 -8.98 -12.86
N GLU A 206 -4.60 -8.30 -13.66
CA GLU A 206 -5.14 -8.83 -14.91
C GLU A 206 -4.03 -9.27 -15.88
N GLY A 207 -3.00 -8.42 -16.04
CA GLY A 207 -1.82 -8.76 -16.80
C GLY A 207 -1.09 -10.01 -16.26
N ASP A 208 -0.97 -10.13 -14.93
CA ASP A 208 -0.33 -11.30 -14.32
C ASP A 208 -1.19 -12.57 -14.42
N LEU A 209 -2.51 -12.49 -14.33
CA LEU A 209 -3.43 -13.63 -14.50
C LEU A 209 -3.40 -14.17 -15.94
N SER A 210 -3.21 -13.29 -16.93
CA SER A 210 -3.16 -13.64 -18.35
C SER A 210 -1.84 -14.31 -18.75
N ARG A 211 -0.77 -14.22 -17.95
CA ARG A 211 0.52 -14.88 -18.23
C ARG A 211 0.42 -16.38 -18.02
N PRO A 212 1.11 -17.20 -18.83
CA PRO A 212 1.15 -18.66 -18.64
C PRO A 212 1.77 -19.09 -17.29
N PRO A 213 1.21 -20.10 -16.61
CA PRO A 213 -0.10 -20.68 -16.86
C PRO A 213 -1.22 -19.68 -16.53
N GLN A 214 -2.17 -19.54 -17.46
CA GLN A 214 -3.30 -18.60 -17.29
C GLN A 214 -4.20 -19.02 -16.13
N ILE A 215 -4.71 -18.04 -15.39
CA ILE A 215 -5.66 -18.24 -14.29
C ILE A 215 -6.99 -17.57 -14.66
N THR A 216 -8.06 -18.33 -14.68
CA THR A 216 -9.38 -17.88 -15.16
C THR A 216 -10.47 -17.86 -14.09
N ASN A 217 -10.20 -18.37 -12.91
CA ASN A 217 -11.16 -18.44 -11.81
C ASN A 217 -11.05 -17.27 -10.80
N ILE A 218 -10.33 -16.19 -11.17
CA ILE A 218 -10.27 -14.94 -10.42
C ILE A 218 -10.93 -13.84 -11.24
N THR A 219 -11.99 -13.26 -10.70
CA THR A 219 -12.71 -12.12 -11.31
C THR A 219 -12.30 -10.84 -10.61
N LEU A 220 -11.90 -9.81 -11.38
CA LEU A 220 -11.48 -8.51 -10.87
C LEU A 220 -12.66 -7.55 -10.83
N LYS A 221 -12.84 -6.84 -9.70
CA LYS A 221 -13.90 -5.83 -9.55
C LYS A 221 -13.35 -4.54 -8.96
N LYS A 222 -13.50 -3.41 -9.68
CA LYS A 222 -13.21 -2.08 -9.14
C LYS A 222 -14.37 -1.66 -8.23
N THR A 223 -14.14 -1.71 -6.92
CA THR A 223 -15.18 -1.33 -5.93
C THR A 223 -14.57 -1.03 -4.57
N TYR A 224 -15.29 -0.25 -3.77
CA TYR A 224 -14.97 -0.07 -2.36
C TYR A 224 -15.36 -1.32 -1.57
N LEU A 225 -14.41 -1.88 -0.84
CA LEU A 225 -14.57 -3.12 -0.08
C LEU A 225 -15.10 -4.28 -0.96
N ILE A 226 -16.26 -4.84 -0.62
CA ILE A 226 -16.88 -5.97 -1.33
C ILE A 226 -17.82 -5.48 -2.45
N GLY A 227 -18.28 -4.22 -2.36
CA GLY A 227 -19.24 -3.65 -3.29
C GLY A 227 -20.69 -4.14 -3.08
N PRO A 228 -21.58 -3.94 -4.07
CA PRO A 228 -22.95 -4.40 -4.00
C PRO A 228 -23.01 -5.92 -3.90
N VAL A 229 -23.81 -6.42 -2.97
CA VAL A 229 -23.87 -7.83 -2.61
C VAL A 229 -24.99 -8.53 -3.38
N GLY A 230 -24.65 -9.17 -4.49
CA GLY A 230 -25.49 -10.25 -5.08
C GLY A 230 -24.93 -11.63 -4.77
N ASP A 231 -23.64 -11.70 -4.54
CA ASP A 231 -22.88 -12.93 -4.39
C ASP A 231 -22.72 -13.30 -2.90
N ARG A 232 -22.90 -14.59 -2.58
CA ARG A 232 -22.65 -15.07 -1.23
C ARG A 232 -21.37 -15.90 -1.19
N PHE A 233 -20.47 -15.48 -0.31
CA PHE A 233 -19.13 -16.07 -0.15
C PHE A 233 -19.05 -17.04 1.03
N ASP A 234 -18.23 -18.05 0.89
CA ASP A 234 -17.82 -18.93 1.98
C ASP A 234 -16.72 -18.28 2.82
N LEU A 235 -15.88 -17.47 2.15
CA LEU A 235 -14.75 -16.79 2.77
C LEU A 235 -14.62 -15.33 2.28
N VAL A 236 -14.50 -14.42 3.22
CA VAL A 236 -14.08 -13.04 3.01
C VAL A 236 -12.68 -12.89 3.59
N LEU A 237 -11.69 -12.63 2.76
CA LEU A 237 -10.29 -12.41 3.15
C LEU A 237 -9.94 -10.93 2.99
N PHE A 238 -9.31 -10.34 4.01
CA PHE A 238 -8.90 -8.94 3.97
C PHE A 238 -7.59 -8.70 4.71
N ASN A 239 -6.65 -8.08 4.05
CA ASN A 239 -5.46 -7.49 4.66
C ASN A 239 -5.63 -5.96 4.68
N PRO A 240 -6.35 -5.39 5.65
CA PRO A 240 -6.63 -3.96 5.70
C PRO A 240 -5.35 -3.15 5.93
N PRO A 241 -5.38 -1.83 5.70
CA PRO A 241 -4.39 -0.93 6.26
C PRO A 241 -4.30 -1.10 7.78
N TRP A 242 -3.09 -0.99 8.36
CA TRP A 242 -2.88 -1.31 9.78
C TRP A 242 -2.85 -0.09 10.70
N LEU A 243 -2.78 1.12 10.15
CA LEU A 243 -2.65 2.35 10.93
C LEU A 243 -3.84 3.30 10.68
N PRO A 244 -4.42 3.91 11.72
CA PRO A 244 -5.40 4.97 11.51
C PRO A 244 -4.72 6.22 10.98
N GLY A 245 -5.36 6.92 10.05
CA GLY A 245 -4.84 8.19 9.53
C GLY A 245 -5.47 8.63 8.23
N GLU A 246 -5.20 9.86 7.86
CA GLU A 246 -5.57 10.42 6.57
C GLU A 246 -4.65 9.91 5.47
N THR A 247 -5.18 9.82 4.27
CA THR A 247 -4.49 9.32 3.08
C THR A 247 -4.30 10.45 2.07
N HIS A 248 -3.07 10.60 1.56
CA HIS A 248 -2.71 11.64 0.60
C HIS A 248 -2.19 11.06 -0.74
N SER A 249 -2.08 9.74 -0.82
CA SER A 249 -1.63 9.02 -2.01
C SER A 249 -2.25 7.63 -2.09
N LEU A 250 -2.18 6.98 -3.26
CA LEU A 250 -2.64 5.59 -3.44
C LEU A 250 -1.93 4.61 -2.51
N LEU A 251 -0.64 4.80 -2.25
CA LEU A 251 0.12 3.96 -1.32
C LEU A 251 -0.26 4.24 0.14
N ASP A 252 -0.63 5.47 0.48
CA ASP A 252 -1.10 5.79 1.84
C ASP A 252 -2.40 5.04 2.17
N GLN A 253 -3.30 4.87 1.19
CA GLN A 253 -4.54 4.11 1.35
C GLN A 253 -4.31 2.63 1.71
N ALA A 254 -3.17 2.07 1.33
CA ALA A 254 -2.79 0.71 1.71
C ALA A 254 -2.13 0.62 3.10
N ILE A 255 -1.79 1.75 3.73
CA ILE A 255 -1.09 1.82 5.02
C ILE A 255 -1.98 2.41 6.11
N TYR A 256 -2.77 3.42 5.77
CA TYR A 256 -3.62 4.17 6.67
C TYR A 256 -5.10 3.95 6.36
N TYR A 257 -5.92 3.84 7.40
CA TYR A 257 -7.35 3.67 7.27
C TYR A 257 -8.14 4.81 7.93
N PRO A 258 -9.26 5.26 7.30
CA PRO A 258 -10.20 6.19 7.90
C PRO A 258 -11.02 5.50 9.00
N ASP A 259 -11.61 6.28 9.89
CA ASP A 259 -12.30 5.79 11.09
C ASP A 259 -13.45 4.81 10.80
N ASN A 260 -14.13 4.97 9.67
CA ASN A 260 -15.28 4.15 9.28
C ASN A 260 -14.93 2.83 8.57
N LEU A 261 -13.67 2.63 8.11
CA LEU A 261 -13.30 1.48 7.27
C LEU A 261 -13.76 0.14 7.86
N PHE A 262 -13.50 -0.10 9.14
CA PHE A 262 -13.83 -1.39 9.75
C PHE A 262 -15.33 -1.57 9.99
N ASP A 263 -16.06 -0.51 10.34
CA ASP A 263 -17.50 -0.57 10.51
C ASP A 263 -18.20 -0.90 9.18
N ASP A 264 -17.75 -0.27 8.08
CA ASP A 264 -18.22 -0.52 6.72
C ASP A 264 -17.85 -1.93 6.25
N PHE A 265 -16.58 -2.34 6.48
CA PHE A 265 -16.11 -3.67 6.12
C PHE A 265 -16.93 -4.78 6.79
N PHE A 266 -17.09 -4.72 8.12
CA PHE A 266 -17.84 -5.75 8.84
C PHE A 266 -19.33 -5.76 8.44
N ALA A 267 -19.92 -4.62 8.13
CA ALA A 267 -21.28 -4.55 7.61
C ALA A 267 -21.38 -5.19 6.22
N ALA A 268 -20.45 -4.91 5.33
CA ALA A 268 -20.40 -5.49 3.99
C ALA A 268 -20.13 -7.02 4.06
N ALA A 269 -19.16 -7.44 4.85
CA ALA A 269 -18.81 -8.85 5.02
C ALA A 269 -19.97 -9.68 5.59
N TRP A 270 -20.71 -9.12 6.57
CA TRP A 270 -21.86 -9.84 7.14
C TRP A 270 -22.95 -10.07 6.09
N ARG A 271 -23.23 -9.09 5.22
CA ARG A 271 -24.20 -9.23 4.13
C ARG A 271 -23.72 -10.20 3.05
N ALA A 272 -22.41 -10.17 2.73
CA ALA A 272 -21.81 -10.93 1.65
C ALA A 272 -21.61 -12.43 1.96
N LEU A 273 -21.47 -12.78 3.23
CA LEU A 273 -21.22 -14.17 3.63
C LEU A 273 -22.49 -15.03 3.62
N ARG A 274 -22.32 -16.28 3.25
CA ARG A 274 -23.29 -17.37 3.52
C ARG A 274 -23.44 -17.59 5.03
N PRO A 275 -24.55 -18.18 5.51
CA PRO A 275 -24.63 -18.68 6.88
C PRO A 275 -23.46 -19.61 7.18
N GLY A 276 -22.77 -19.39 8.30
CA GLY A 276 -21.57 -20.15 8.67
C GLY A 276 -20.28 -19.76 7.93
N GLY A 277 -20.36 -18.87 6.95
CA GLY A 277 -19.20 -18.34 6.24
C GLY A 277 -18.24 -17.59 7.15
N ARG A 278 -17.00 -17.46 6.72
CA ARG A 278 -15.90 -16.95 7.55
C ARG A 278 -15.31 -15.65 7.02
N VAL A 279 -14.86 -14.80 7.93
CA VAL A 279 -13.99 -13.66 7.67
C VAL A 279 -12.60 -14.01 8.17
N VAL A 280 -11.59 -13.77 7.35
CA VAL A 280 -10.18 -13.79 7.76
C VAL A 280 -9.58 -12.42 7.58
N LEU A 281 -9.04 -11.87 8.66
CA LEU A 281 -8.35 -10.59 8.67
C LEU A 281 -6.88 -10.80 9.01
N LEU A 282 -6.00 -10.25 8.17
CA LEU A 282 -4.57 -10.14 8.46
C LEU A 282 -4.32 -8.76 9.07
N PHE A 283 -3.82 -8.72 10.29
CA PHE A 283 -3.63 -7.47 11.02
C PHE A 283 -2.30 -7.47 11.79
N SER A 284 -1.97 -6.35 12.43
CA SER A 284 -0.77 -6.23 13.26
C SER A 284 -1.12 -5.64 14.62
N ASP A 285 -0.36 -5.98 15.65
CA ASP A 285 -0.40 -5.32 16.96
C ASP A 285 0.40 -4.00 16.98
N LEU A 286 0.77 -3.48 15.80
CA LEU A 286 1.56 -2.26 15.64
C LEU A 286 0.93 -1.06 16.36
N LEU A 287 -0.40 -0.97 16.41
CA LEU A 287 -1.11 0.09 17.15
C LEU A 287 -0.73 0.08 18.64
N LYS A 288 -0.70 -1.10 19.25
CA LYS A 288 -0.31 -1.28 20.64
C LYS A 288 1.16 -0.93 20.84
N THR A 289 2.03 -1.37 19.94
CA THR A 289 3.47 -1.13 20.03
C THR A 289 3.86 0.32 19.72
N ALA A 290 3.04 1.03 18.95
CA ALA A 290 3.21 2.46 18.63
C ALA A 290 2.65 3.39 19.70
N GLY A 291 2.05 2.85 20.77
CA GLY A 291 1.45 3.66 21.84
C GLY A 291 0.15 4.37 21.43
N VAL A 292 -0.47 3.95 20.33
CA VAL A 292 -1.74 4.49 19.87
C VAL A 292 -2.85 3.86 20.72
N THR A 293 -3.53 4.69 21.50
CA THR A 293 -4.56 4.27 22.50
C THR A 293 -5.90 3.90 21.88
N SER A 294 -6.03 3.87 20.56
CA SER A 294 -7.27 3.48 19.90
C SER A 294 -7.64 2.02 20.17
N GLN A 295 -8.91 1.78 20.43
CA GLN A 295 -9.42 0.43 20.62
C GLN A 295 -9.21 -0.39 19.35
N HIS A 296 -8.65 -1.60 19.46
CA HIS A 296 -8.42 -2.53 18.37
C HIS A 296 -9.72 -2.77 17.58
N PRO A 297 -9.77 -2.47 16.25
CA PRO A 297 -11.04 -2.40 15.51
C PRO A 297 -11.78 -3.74 15.48
N ILE A 298 -11.09 -4.87 15.36
CA ILE A 298 -11.69 -6.20 15.36
C ILE A 298 -12.28 -6.52 16.75
N VAL A 299 -11.59 -6.15 17.83
CA VAL A 299 -12.10 -6.34 19.20
C VAL A 299 -13.33 -5.47 19.44
N ARG A 300 -13.36 -4.26 18.89
CA ARG A 300 -14.52 -3.36 18.95
C ARG A 300 -15.74 -3.99 18.29
N GLU A 301 -15.61 -4.58 17.10
CA GLU A 301 -16.70 -5.29 16.42
C GLU A 301 -17.24 -6.46 17.24
N LEU A 302 -16.35 -7.31 17.73
CA LEU A 302 -16.73 -8.50 18.52
C LEU A 302 -17.47 -8.15 19.82
N LYS A 303 -17.09 -7.04 20.48
CA LYS A 303 -17.73 -6.62 21.73
C LYS A 303 -19.03 -5.86 21.52
N ARG A 304 -19.10 -4.94 20.52
CA ARG A 304 -20.22 -4.00 20.36
C ARG A 304 -21.32 -4.52 19.43
N ARG A 305 -20.94 -4.97 18.22
CA ARG A 305 -21.90 -5.32 17.16
C ARG A 305 -22.31 -6.79 17.19
N LYS A 306 -21.43 -7.67 17.66
CA LYS A 306 -21.67 -9.11 17.82
C LYS A 306 -22.16 -9.82 16.54
N ARG A 307 -21.91 -9.25 15.36
CA ARG A 307 -22.26 -9.86 14.05
C ARG A 307 -21.46 -11.13 13.80
N PHE A 308 -20.29 -11.20 14.41
CA PHE A 308 -19.35 -12.31 14.27
C PHE A 308 -18.98 -12.90 15.62
N GLU A 309 -18.55 -14.13 15.61
CA GLU A 309 -17.86 -14.80 16.72
C GLU A 309 -16.41 -15.08 16.36
N LYS A 310 -15.51 -14.97 17.30
CA LYS A 310 -14.11 -15.31 17.11
C LYS A 310 -13.96 -16.84 17.13
N VAL A 311 -13.51 -17.40 16.01
CA VAL A 311 -13.14 -18.83 15.91
C VAL A 311 -11.71 -19.02 16.36
N ARG A 312 -10.78 -18.23 15.82
CA ARG A 312 -9.35 -18.38 16.05
C ARG A 312 -8.60 -17.07 15.99
N LEU A 313 -7.50 -16.98 16.72
CA LEU A 313 -6.48 -15.95 16.59
C LEU A 313 -5.12 -16.64 16.50
N LEU A 314 -4.44 -16.45 15.39
CA LEU A 314 -3.07 -16.90 15.21
C LEU A 314 -2.15 -15.69 15.21
N GLU A 315 -0.96 -15.84 15.80
CA GLU A 315 0.04 -14.77 15.87
C GLU A 315 1.41 -15.27 15.41
N ARG A 316 2.17 -14.41 14.76
CA ARG A 316 3.56 -14.67 14.40
C ARG A 316 4.40 -13.43 14.69
N PRO A 317 5.53 -13.54 15.41
CA PRO A 317 6.46 -12.43 15.59
C PRO A 317 6.99 -11.95 14.23
N VAL A 318 7.08 -10.63 14.08
CA VAL A 318 7.75 -10.04 12.92
C VAL A 318 9.26 -10.18 13.11
N GLY A 319 9.92 -10.76 12.11
CA GLY A 319 11.36 -10.92 12.10
C GLY A 319 12.11 -9.59 12.23
N SER A 320 13.35 -9.63 12.71
CA SER A 320 14.17 -8.41 12.84
C SER A 320 14.30 -7.73 11.48
N ALA A 321 14.01 -6.44 11.44
CA ALA A 321 14.13 -5.61 10.24
C ALA A 321 15.51 -5.76 9.58
N SER A 322 15.54 -5.68 8.24
CA SER A 322 16.78 -5.70 7.46
C SER A 322 17.82 -4.69 8.01
N LYS A 323 19.11 -4.90 7.76
CA LYS A 323 20.19 -3.99 8.20
C LYS A 323 19.90 -2.50 7.91
N LYS A 324 19.17 -2.20 6.84
CA LYS A 324 18.73 -0.85 6.43
C LYS A 324 17.69 -0.25 7.39
N THR A 325 16.81 -1.08 7.95
CA THR A 325 15.74 -0.66 8.90
C THR A 325 16.25 -0.66 10.35
N ARG A 326 17.30 -1.43 10.69
CA ARG A 326 17.93 -1.41 12.02
C ARG A 326 18.53 -0.06 12.40
N ARG A 327 18.90 0.80 11.44
CA ARG A 327 19.38 2.17 11.70
C ARG A 327 18.28 3.10 12.26
N ARG A 328 17.02 2.76 12.13
CA ARG A 328 15.92 3.42 12.84
C ARG A 328 15.66 2.61 14.11
N LYS A 329 16.30 3.01 15.22
CA LYS A 329 16.06 2.46 16.57
C LYS A 329 14.56 2.45 16.89
N ARG A 330 13.89 1.34 16.60
CA ARG A 330 12.60 1.01 17.21
C ARG A 330 12.93 0.21 18.48
N THR A 331 12.71 0.83 19.61
CA THR A 331 12.87 0.24 20.94
C THR A 331 12.00 -1.00 21.07
N GLY A 332 12.61 -2.13 21.30
CA GLY A 332 12.30 -3.25 22.20
C GLY A 332 10.97 -4.00 22.16
N THR A 333 9.91 -3.53 21.51
CA THR A 333 8.64 -4.25 21.42
C THR A 333 8.60 -5.07 20.15
N LYS A 334 8.51 -6.39 20.30
CA LYS A 334 8.40 -7.34 19.17
C LYS A 334 6.99 -7.22 18.58
N GLU A 335 6.86 -6.50 17.47
CA GLU A 335 5.67 -6.45 16.65
C GLU A 335 5.25 -7.88 16.26
N LYS A 336 3.94 -8.17 16.30
CA LYS A 336 3.35 -9.40 15.83
C LYS A 336 2.36 -9.13 14.72
N VAL A 337 2.37 -9.98 13.71
CA VAL A 337 1.24 -10.08 12.77
C VAL A 337 0.24 -11.08 13.29
N GLN A 338 -1.02 -10.83 13.02
CA GLN A 338 -2.18 -11.56 13.54
C GLN A 338 -3.05 -12.02 12.37
N LEU A 339 -3.57 -13.25 12.46
CA LEU A 339 -4.66 -13.73 11.62
C LEU A 339 -5.87 -13.96 12.53
N TRP A 340 -6.92 -13.19 12.28
CA TRP A 340 -8.20 -13.30 12.97
C TRP A 340 -9.18 -14.08 12.08
N GLU A 341 -9.60 -15.25 12.54
CA GLU A 341 -10.67 -16.03 11.93
C GLU A 341 -11.96 -15.78 12.70
N LEU A 342 -12.96 -15.23 11.98
CA LEU A 342 -14.27 -14.94 12.52
C LEU A 342 -15.33 -15.72 11.75
N ARG A 343 -16.40 -16.16 12.41
CA ARG A 343 -17.56 -16.80 11.80
C ARG A 343 -18.76 -15.88 11.87
N ARG A 344 -19.50 -15.81 10.76
CA ARG A 344 -20.79 -15.12 10.74
C ARG A 344 -21.75 -15.81 11.71
N ARG A 345 -22.31 -15.05 12.63
CA ARG A 345 -23.40 -15.55 13.48
C ARG A 345 -24.67 -15.74 12.66
N GLY A 346 -25.37 -16.83 12.90
CA GLY A 346 -26.72 -17.02 12.35
C GLY A 346 -27.60 -15.85 12.78
N GLY A 347 -28.43 -15.33 11.88
CA GLY A 347 -29.38 -14.26 12.21
C GLY A 347 -30.39 -14.79 13.21
N GLY A 348 -30.17 -14.50 14.47
CA GLY A 348 -31.25 -14.40 15.44
C GLY A 348 -31.95 -13.09 15.10
N GLY A 349 -33.21 -13.14 14.73
CA GLY A 349 -33.98 -11.96 14.37
C GLY A 349 -33.98 -10.91 15.48
N ALA A 350 -33.88 -9.68 15.08
CA ALA A 350 -34.46 -8.54 15.75
C ALA A 350 -35.20 -7.72 14.71
#